data_84451e8c44b89b385dd43726a68e40a8
#
_entry.id   84451e8c44b89b385dd43726a68e40a8
#
_cell.length_a   1.000
_cell.length_b   1.000
_cell.length_c   1.000
_cell.angle_alpha   90.00
_cell.angle_beta   90.00
_cell.angle_gamma   90.00
#
_symmetry.space_group_name_H-M   'P 1'
#
loop_
_entity.id
_entity.type
_entity.pdbx_description
1 polymer ?
#
loop_
_entity_poly.entity_id
_entity_poly.type
_entity_poly.pdbx_seq_one_letter_code
_entity_poly.pdbx_strand_id
1 'polypeptide(L)'
;MNPPGDAYTDCARFLGTRLEKKGFEVGYHRAEGTPGDNDRYPRTNLVARLEGQASGPCVHFNGHLDVVMAGKGWTEDPFGAVVKEGRIYGRGTCDMKGGIAAAIIAMESLLEEGISFPGALEFSGTVDEETGGYGGVAYLAHQGFFSKPRVDHVIIPEPLNVDRICLGHRGAWWSQVETHGRIAHGSMPFLGDCAIRHMGAFTQLLEERLYPELDKKQTKMPVVPEGAKRSTLNLQAVHGGEEESYDGLPSPCVPDSCRMVLDRRFLIEES
;
A
#
# COMPACT_ATOMS: atom_id res chain seq x y z
N MET A 1 6.38 8.66 3.25
CA MET A 1 6.33 8.12 1.87
C MET A 1 6.89 6.71 1.86
N ASN A 2 6.34 5.80 1.11
CA ASN A 2 6.82 4.42 1.05
C ASN A 2 7.10 4.03 -0.41
N PRO A 3 8.28 3.48 -0.80
CA PRO A 3 9.48 3.45 0.03
C PRO A 3 10.10 4.84 0.24
N PRO A 4 10.99 5.07 1.21
CA PRO A 4 11.56 4.10 2.14
C PRO A 4 10.80 3.98 3.47
N GLY A 5 9.75 4.75 3.72
CA GLY A 5 9.02 4.79 5.00
C GLY A 5 9.46 5.93 5.91
N ASP A 6 9.89 7.05 5.32
CA ASP A 6 10.21 8.27 6.06
C ASP A 6 8.95 8.88 6.71
N ALA A 7 9.13 9.58 7.82
CA ALA A 7 8.10 10.28 8.59
C ALA A 7 6.97 9.40 9.19
N TYR A 8 7.08 8.08 9.23
CA TYR A 8 6.07 7.21 9.83
C TYR A 8 5.86 7.52 11.32
N THR A 9 6.96 7.54 12.08
CA THR A 9 6.92 7.86 13.51
C THR A 9 6.37 9.23 13.79
N ASP A 10 6.71 10.23 12.98
CA ASP A 10 6.21 11.61 13.16
C ASP A 10 4.72 11.69 12.89
N CYS A 11 4.25 11.03 11.83
CA CYS A 11 2.83 10.96 11.51
C CYS A 11 2.03 10.22 12.61
N ALA A 12 2.55 9.08 13.09
CA ALA A 12 1.94 8.33 14.19
C ALA A 12 1.86 9.19 15.47
N ARG A 13 2.93 9.90 15.83
CA ARG A 13 2.96 10.79 16.99
C ARG A 13 2.04 11.99 16.85
N PHE A 14 1.96 12.58 15.67
CA PHE A 14 1.01 13.68 15.40
C PHE A 14 -0.43 13.27 15.71
N LEU A 15 -0.86 12.13 15.20
CA LEU A 15 -2.20 11.59 15.44
C LEU A 15 -2.38 11.15 16.91
N GLY A 16 -1.39 10.43 17.46
CA GLY A 16 -1.43 9.98 18.84
C GLY A 16 -1.57 11.14 19.83
N THR A 17 -0.78 12.19 19.69
CA THR A 17 -0.89 13.39 20.54
C THR A 17 -2.27 14.06 20.43
N ARG A 18 -2.89 14.05 19.25
CA ARG A 18 -4.25 14.56 19.08
C ARG A 18 -5.27 13.70 19.85
N LEU A 19 -5.18 12.37 19.73
CA LEU A 19 -6.09 11.43 20.38
C LEU A 19 -5.90 11.41 21.91
N GLU A 20 -4.66 11.49 22.42
CA GLU A 20 -4.37 11.64 23.85
C GLU A 20 -5.09 12.85 24.46
N LYS A 21 -5.10 14.00 23.78
CA LYS A 21 -5.83 15.21 24.22
C LYS A 21 -7.34 15.00 24.31
N LYS A 22 -7.88 14.00 23.63
CA LYS A 22 -9.29 13.61 23.68
C LYS A 22 -9.58 12.46 24.65
N GLY A 23 -8.57 12.03 25.43
CA GLY A 23 -8.70 11.02 26.47
C GLY A 23 -8.45 9.59 26.02
N PHE A 24 -7.97 9.36 24.80
CA PHE A 24 -7.57 8.02 24.37
C PHE A 24 -6.27 7.59 25.04
N GLU A 25 -6.21 6.32 25.44
CA GLU A 25 -4.95 5.65 25.74
C GLU A 25 -4.22 5.32 24.43
N VAL A 26 -2.97 5.79 24.29
CA VAL A 26 -2.19 5.71 23.06
C VAL A 26 -0.96 4.84 23.23
N GLY A 27 -0.80 3.86 22.34
CA GLY A 27 0.37 3.00 22.23
C GLY A 27 1.06 3.12 20.86
N TYR A 28 2.39 3.05 20.87
CA TYR A 28 3.20 3.02 19.64
C TYR A 28 3.89 1.66 19.53
N HIS A 29 3.71 0.98 18.41
CA HIS A 29 4.13 -0.40 18.20
C HIS A 29 5.08 -0.48 17.01
N ARG A 30 6.38 -0.61 17.26
CA ARG A 30 7.37 -0.84 16.21
C ARG A 30 7.35 -2.31 15.80
N ALA A 31 7.19 -2.55 14.52
CA ALA A 31 7.24 -3.87 13.91
C ALA A 31 8.69 -4.25 13.57
N GLU A 32 9.49 -4.52 14.60
CA GLU A 32 10.91 -4.86 14.46
C GLU A 32 11.12 -6.13 13.63
N GLY A 33 12.11 -6.07 12.74
CA GLY A 33 12.50 -7.20 11.89
C GLY A 33 11.56 -7.49 10.71
N THR A 34 10.53 -6.69 10.51
CA THR A 34 9.70 -6.79 9.31
C THR A 34 10.41 -6.16 8.10
N PRO A 35 10.03 -6.53 6.86
CA PRO A 35 10.63 -5.96 5.67
C PRO A 35 10.65 -4.44 5.69
N GLY A 36 11.81 -3.84 5.48
CA GLY A 36 12.02 -2.40 5.46
C GLY A 36 12.20 -1.74 6.82
N ASP A 37 11.95 -2.43 7.96
CA ASP A 37 12.23 -1.89 9.29
C ASP A 37 13.73 -1.74 9.53
N ASN A 38 14.14 -0.58 10.00
CA ASN A 38 15.49 -0.27 10.47
C ASN A 38 15.45 1.00 11.33
N ASP A 39 16.58 1.35 11.95
CA ASP A 39 16.61 2.51 12.85
C ASP A 39 16.41 3.86 12.15
N ARG A 40 16.72 3.93 10.86
CA ARG A 40 16.45 5.13 10.06
C ARG A 40 14.99 5.24 9.62
N TYR A 41 14.34 4.11 9.37
CA TYR A 41 12.96 4.02 8.88
C TYR A 41 12.15 3.02 9.72
N PRO A 42 11.90 3.34 11.02
CA PRO A 42 11.19 2.42 11.90
C PRO A 42 9.72 2.26 11.48
N ARG A 43 9.25 1.02 11.46
CA ARG A 43 7.86 0.66 11.17
C ARG A 43 7.00 0.83 12.41
N THR A 44 6.70 2.09 12.73
CA THR A 44 5.96 2.46 13.94
C THR A 44 4.47 2.63 13.65
N ASN A 45 3.66 1.73 14.20
CA ASN A 45 2.21 1.80 14.18
C ASN A 45 1.69 2.54 15.41
N LEU A 46 0.53 3.18 15.26
CA LEU A 46 -0.23 3.80 16.34
C LEU A 46 -1.46 2.94 16.66
N VAL A 47 -1.74 2.72 17.94
CA VAL A 47 -3.05 2.23 18.41
C VAL A 47 -3.53 3.14 19.53
N ALA A 48 -4.75 3.64 19.40
CA ALA A 48 -5.38 4.53 20.36
C ALA A 48 -6.76 3.96 20.75
N ARG A 49 -7.04 3.83 22.05
CA ARG A 49 -8.27 3.24 22.57
C ARG A 49 -8.93 4.12 23.62
N LEU A 50 -10.26 4.20 23.55
CA LEU A 50 -11.09 4.88 24.53
C LEU A 50 -12.23 3.95 24.97
N GLU A 51 -12.29 3.67 26.27
CA GLU A 51 -13.37 2.89 26.86
C GLU A 51 -14.62 3.74 27.06
N GLY A 52 -15.78 3.17 26.73
CA GLY A 52 -17.07 3.77 27.01
C GLY A 52 -17.49 3.55 28.47
N GLN A 53 -18.72 3.98 28.81
CA GLN A 53 -19.21 4.00 30.18
C GLN A 53 -19.82 2.67 30.63
N ALA A 54 -20.02 1.71 29.73
CA ALA A 54 -20.60 0.39 29.99
C ALA A 54 -19.99 -0.68 29.10
N SER A 55 -20.19 -1.95 29.43
CA SER A 55 -19.80 -3.05 28.55
C SER A 55 -20.54 -2.98 27.22
N GLY A 56 -19.84 -3.27 26.14
CA GLY A 56 -20.39 -3.23 24.80
C GLY A 56 -19.36 -3.61 23.73
N PRO A 57 -19.72 -3.51 22.45
CA PRO A 57 -18.82 -3.84 21.35
C PRO A 57 -17.70 -2.81 21.20
N CYS A 58 -16.55 -3.27 20.70
CA CYS A 58 -15.48 -2.39 20.26
C CYS A 58 -15.61 -2.12 18.75
N VAL A 59 -15.67 -0.83 18.40
CA VAL A 59 -15.56 -0.37 17.01
C VAL A 59 -14.15 0.15 16.79
N HIS A 60 -13.42 -0.47 15.88
CA HIS A 60 -12.05 -0.15 15.53
C HIS A 60 -12.00 0.50 14.14
N PHE A 61 -11.40 1.66 14.04
CA PHE A 61 -11.06 2.30 12.77
C PHE A 61 -9.60 2.01 12.44
N ASN A 62 -9.34 1.51 11.24
CA ASN A 62 -7.97 1.32 10.75
C ASN A 62 -7.70 2.17 9.53
N GLY A 63 -6.54 2.82 9.47
CA GLY A 63 -6.09 3.55 8.30
C GLY A 63 -4.59 3.55 8.16
N HIS A 64 -4.08 3.51 6.91
CA HIS A 64 -2.66 3.53 6.67
C HIS A 64 -2.08 4.95 6.63
N LEU A 65 -0.88 5.10 7.21
CA LEU A 65 -0.17 6.37 7.33
C LEU A 65 0.73 6.67 6.13
N ASP A 66 1.10 5.62 5.40
CA ASP A 66 1.99 5.72 4.24
C ASP A 66 1.27 6.25 3.00
N VAL A 67 2.06 6.60 2.02
CA VAL A 67 1.62 7.03 0.70
C VAL A 67 2.66 6.60 -0.32
N VAL A 68 2.24 6.24 -1.52
CA VAL A 68 3.14 5.95 -2.64
C VAL A 68 3.88 7.20 -3.11
N MET A 69 4.91 7.01 -3.92
CA MET A 69 5.64 8.11 -4.54
C MET A 69 4.69 9.02 -5.33
N ALA A 70 4.97 10.32 -5.32
CA ALA A 70 4.14 11.28 -6.03
C ALA A 70 4.09 11.03 -7.55
N GLY A 71 5.21 10.61 -8.14
CA GLY A 71 5.34 10.52 -9.60
C GLY A 71 5.44 11.90 -10.26
N LYS A 72 5.14 11.97 -11.55
CA LYS A 72 5.20 13.19 -12.38
C LYS A 72 3.79 13.63 -12.79
N GLY A 73 3.66 14.89 -13.27
CA GLY A 73 2.41 15.39 -13.87
C GLY A 73 1.43 16.03 -12.89
N TRP A 74 1.83 16.35 -11.68
CA TRP A 74 1.02 17.10 -10.73
C TRP A 74 0.84 18.56 -11.18
N THR A 75 -0.38 19.09 -11.00
CA THR A 75 -0.70 20.51 -11.27
C THR A 75 -0.48 21.37 -10.03
N GLU A 76 -0.54 20.80 -8.84
CA GLU A 76 -0.26 21.42 -7.56
C GLU A 76 0.89 20.66 -6.87
N ASP A 77 1.52 21.25 -5.87
CA ASP A 77 2.55 20.53 -5.08
C ASP A 77 1.94 19.29 -4.43
N PRO A 78 2.44 18.07 -4.73
CA PRO A 78 1.89 16.83 -4.19
C PRO A 78 1.98 16.71 -2.65
N PHE A 79 2.82 17.49 -2.00
CA PHE A 79 2.98 17.51 -0.55
C PHE A 79 2.61 18.85 0.09
N GLY A 80 2.10 19.80 -0.70
CA GLY A 80 1.71 21.13 -0.27
C GLY A 80 0.36 21.24 0.43
N ALA A 81 -0.47 20.19 0.39
CA ALA A 81 -1.85 20.18 0.92
C ALA A 81 -2.67 21.39 0.46
N VAL A 82 -2.56 21.77 -0.80
CA VAL A 82 -3.18 22.97 -1.37
C VAL A 82 -4.70 22.87 -1.32
N VAL A 83 -5.34 23.83 -0.65
CA VAL A 83 -6.81 23.93 -0.59
C VAL A 83 -7.29 24.90 -1.66
N LYS A 84 -8.08 24.40 -2.60
CA LYS A 84 -8.60 25.18 -3.73
C LYS A 84 -9.97 24.65 -4.15
N GLU A 85 -10.92 25.55 -4.37
CA GLU A 85 -12.28 25.21 -4.84
C GLU A 85 -12.97 24.13 -4.01
N GLY A 86 -12.79 24.16 -2.68
CA GLY A 86 -13.40 23.19 -1.76
C GLY A 86 -12.76 21.80 -1.78
N ARG A 87 -11.58 21.64 -2.39
CA ARG A 87 -10.81 20.41 -2.47
C ARG A 87 -9.43 20.58 -1.86
N ILE A 88 -8.87 19.50 -1.33
CA ILE A 88 -7.49 19.41 -0.88
C ILE A 88 -6.71 18.59 -1.92
N TYR A 89 -5.70 19.23 -2.52
CA TYR A 89 -4.82 18.60 -3.49
C TYR A 89 -3.56 18.09 -2.78
N GLY A 90 -3.22 16.83 -3.00
CA GLY A 90 -2.00 16.26 -2.44
C GLY A 90 -1.98 14.73 -2.48
N ARG A 91 -0.77 14.15 -2.48
CA ARG A 91 -0.58 12.71 -2.34
C ARG A 91 -1.06 12.27 -0.95
N GLY A 92 -1.91 11.22 -0.89
CA GLY A 92 -2.48 10.71 0.35
C GLY A 92 -3.73 11.45 0.84
N THR A 93 -4.19 12.53 0.21
CA THR A 93 -5.42 13.22 0.61
C THR A 93 -6.66 12.38 0.35
N CYS A 94 -6.66 11.56 -0.70
CA CYS A 94 -7.70 10.62 -1.02
C CYS A 94 -7.39 9.24 -0.41
N ASP A 95 -6.22 8.73 -0.63
CA ASP A 95 -5.72 7.41 -0.25
C ASP A 95 -4.59 7.56 0.79
N MET A 96 -4.87 7.39 2.14
CA MET A 96 -6.24 7.40 2.70
C MET A 96 -6.35 8.38 3.89
N LYS A 97 -5.48 9.42 3.96
CA LYS A 97 -5.48 10.38 5.08
C LYS A 97 -6.81 11.16 5.23
N GLY A 98 -7.56 11.34 4.12
CA GLY A 98 -8.91 11.90 4.18
C GLY A 98 -9.86 11.01 4.98
N GLY A 99 -9.81 9.70 4.77
CA GLY A 99 -10.57 8.70 5.53
C GLY A 99 -10.16 8.67 7.00
N ILE A 100 -8.85 8.73 7.29
CA ILE A 100 -8.34 8.84 8.67
C ILE A 100 -8.90 10.09 9.35
N ALA A 101 -8.83 11.25 8.70
CA ALA A 101 -9.35 12.50 9.24
C ALA A 101 -10.85 12.42 9.53
N ALA A 102 -11.62 11.84 8.61
CA ALA A 102 -13.05 11.64 8.80
C ALA A 102 -13.37 10.73 10.00
N ALA A 103 -12.65 9.61 10.15
CA ALA A 103 -12.81 8.71 11.29
C ALA A 103 -12.49 9.39 12.64
N ILE A 104 -11.36 10.12 12.70
CA ILE A 104 -10.96 10.84 13.92
C ILE A 104 -11.98 11.92 14.28
N ILE A 105 -12.41 12.73 13.30
CA ILE A 105 -13.42 13.77 13.53
C ILE A 105 -14.76 13.17 13.97
N ALA A 106 -15.16 12.05 13.41
CA ALA A 106 -16.39 11.36 13.84
C ALA A 106 -16.31 10.93 15.32
N MET A 107 -15.18 10.33 15.74
CA MET A 107 -14.96 9.97 17.16
C MET A 107 -14.93 11.21 18.06
N GLU A 108 -14.21 12.26 17.66
CA GLU A 108 -14.14 13.52 18.42
C GLU A 108 -15.51 14.18 18.55
N SER A 109 -16.34 14.18 17.50
CA SER A 109 -17.68 14.75 17.53
C SER A 109 -18.59 14.05 18.54
N LEU A 110 -18.51 12.71 18.66
CA LEU A 110 -19.23 11.97 19.70
C LEU A 110 -18.87 12.45 21.10
N LEU A 111 -17.58 12.69 21.34
CA LEU A 111 -17.07 13.15 22.63
C LEU A 111 -17.47 14.60 22.92
N GLU A 112 -17.40 15.48 21.93
CA GLU A 112 -17.75 16.92 22.05
C GLU A 112 -19.25 17.12 22.30
N GLU A 113 -20.09 16.29 21.69
CA GLU A 113 -21.53 16.27 21.95
C GLU A 113 -21.90 15.59 23.29
N GLY A 114 -20.93 15.07 24.03
CA GLY A 114 -21.17 14.41 25.30
C GLY A 114 -21.95 13.10 25.19
N ILE A 115 -21.89 12.44 24.01
CA ILE A 115 -22.60 11.20 23.76
C ILE A 115 -21.96 10.07 24.55
N SER A 116 -22.74 9.48 25.46
CA SER A 116 -22.34 8.25 26.18
C SER A 116 -22.52 7.03 25.26
N PHE A 117 -21.51 6.17 25.21
CA PHE A 117 -21.56 4.94 24.41
C PHE A 117 -21.07 3.73 25.23
N PRO A 118 -21.61 2.53 25.01
CA PRO A 118 -21.07 1.30 25.56
C PRO A 118 -19.90 0.77 24.72
N GLY A 119 -19.08 -0.09 25.32
CA GLY A 119 -17.93 -0.72 24.65
C GLY A 119 -16.75 0.21 24.50
N ALA A 120 -16.09 0.19 23.36
CA ALA A 120 -14.89 0.98 23.12
C ALA A 120 -14.83 1.56 21.70
N LEU A 121 -14.18 2.71 21.57
CA LEU A 121 -13.69 3.24 20.31
C LEU A 121 -12.19 2.99 20.22
N GLU A 122 -11.73 2.41 19.12
CA GLU A 122 -10.30 2.18 18.88
C GLU A 122 -9.91 2.68 17.49
N PHE A 123 -8.72 3.23 17.38
CA PHE A 123 -8.14 3.65 16.10
C PHE A 123 -6.73 3.07 15.98
N SER A 124 -6.38 2.56 14.81
CA SER A 124 -4.98 2.27 14.46
C SER A 124 -4.54 3.01 13.21
N GLY A 125 -3.37 3.64 13.31
CA GLY A 125 -2.63 4.17 12.18
C GLY A 125 -1.52 3.18 11.81
N THR A 126 -1.66 2.49 10.68
CA THR A 126 -0.74 1.44 10.24
C THR A 126 0.21 1.92 9.16
N VAL A 127 1.35 1.24 9.03
CA VAL A 127 2.38 1.54 8.04
C VAL A 127 2.44 0.46 6.96
N ASP A 128 3.13 0.75 5.83
CA ASP A 128 3.44 -0.19 4.76
C ASP A 128 2.22 -0.82 4.05
N GLU A 129 1.02 -0.25 4.11
CA GLU A 129 -0.14 -0.77 3.39
C GLU A 129 0.17 -0.86 1.90
N GLU A 130 0.70 0.20 1.34
CA GLU A 130 1.03 0.36 -0.10
C GLU A 130 2.11 -0.62 -0.60
N THR A 131 2.78 -1.33 0.33
CA THR A 131 3.80 -2.34 0.03
C THR A 131 3.52 -3.70 0.66
N GLY A 132 2.24 -3.98 1.00
CA GLY A 132 1.77 -5.28 1.43
C GLY A 132 1.48 -5.43 2.92
N GLY A 133 1.65 -4.37 3.72
CA GLY A 133 1.18 -4.29 5.11
C GLY A 133 1.91 -5.15 6.14
N TYR A 134 3.10 -5.69 5.82
CA TYR A 134 3.82 -6.60 6.72
C TYR A 134 4.23 -5.94 8.03
N GLY A 135 4.76 -4.72 7.99
CA GLY A 135 5.11 -3.92 9.17
C GLY A 135 3.92 -3.20 9.79
N GLY A 136 2.77 -3.20 9.13
CA GLY A 136 1.55 -2.51 9.53
C GLY A 136 0.47 -3.45 10.04
N VAL A 137 -0.59 -3.59 9.24
CA VAL A 137 -1.79 -4.33 9.62
C VAL A 137 -1.51 -5.81 9.93
N ALA A 138 -0.62 -6.46 9.19
CA ALA A 138 -0.27 -7.86 9.45
C ALA A 138 0.43 -8.02 10.81
N TYR A 139 1.38 -7.14 11.14
CA TYR A 139 2.03 -7.13 12.45
C TYR A 139 1.02 -6.95 13.57
N LEU A 140 0.15 -5.93 13.52
CA LEU A 140 -0.86 -5.70 14.55
C LEU A 140 -1.86 -6.85 14.65
N ALA A 141 -2.23 -7.48 13.54
CA ALA A 141 -3.10 -8.67 13.54
C ALA A 141 -2.46 -9.84 14.28
N HIS A 142 -1.17 -10.12 14.06
CA HIS A 142 -0.43 -11.14 14.80
C HIS A 142 -0.34 -10.84 16.31
N GLN A 143 -0.32 -9.55 16.67
CA GLN A 143 -0.36 -9.12 18.08
C GLN A 143 -1.77 -9.14 18.69
N GLY A 144 -2.80 -9.54 17.92
CA GLY A 144 -4.18 -9.68 18.39
C GLY A 144 -5.00 -8.38 18.41
N PHE A 145 -4.50 -7.28 17.81
CA PHE A 145 -5.19 -5.99 17.82
C PHE A 145 -6.49 -5.97 17.01
N PHE A 146 -6.71 -6.92 16.10
CA PHE A 146 -7.94 -7.02 15.30
C PHE A 146 -8.79 -8.25 15.64
N SER A 147 -8.49 -8.93 16.74
CA SER A 147 -9.13 -10.18 17.10
C SER A 147 -10.10 -10.03 18.28
N LYS A 148 -11.13 -10.89 18.34
CA LYS A 148 -11.94 -11.05 19.55
C LYS A 148 -11.10 -11.62 20.70
N PRO A 149 -11.38 -11.23 21.94
CA PRO A 149 -12.48 -10.36 22.39
C PRO A 149 -12.18 -8.86 22.32
N ARG A 150 -11.01 -8.42 21.81
CA ARG A 150 -10.59 -7.02 21.79
C ARG A 150 -11.45 -6.15 20.88
N VAL A 151 -11.75 -6.63 19.67
CA VAL A 151 -12.44 -5.90 18.62
C VAL A 151 -13.61 -6.72 18.07
N ASP A 152 -14.77 -6.07 17.91
CA ASP A 152 -15.97 -6.68 17.34
C ASP A 152 -16.18 -6.26 15.90
N HIS A 153 -15.93 -5.01 15.57
CA HIS A 153 -16.14 -4.43 14.24
C HIS A 153 -14.94 -3.59 13.82
N VAL A 154 -14.49 -3.75 12.57
CA VAL A 154 -13.43 -2.94 11.96
C VAL A 154 -14.01 -2.14 10.81
N ILE A 155 -13.70 -0.85 10.77
CA ILE A 155 -14.04 0.07 9.68
C ILE A 155 -12.74 0.59 9.08
N ILE A 156 -12.58 0.43 7.77
CA ILE A 156 -11.42 0.88 7.00
C ILE A 156 -11.93 1.91 5.99
N PRO A 157 -11.70 3.23 6.23
CA PRO A 157 -12.26 4.30 5.40
C PRO A 157 -11.42 4.58 4.15
N GLU A 158 -11.20 3.54 3.33
CA GLU A 158 -10.55 3.63 2.02
C GLU A 158 -11.41 4.38 0.98
N PRO A 159 -10.80 4.97 -0.07
CA PRO A 159 -11.47 5.88 -1.00
C PRO A 159 -12.37 5.17 -2.03
N LEU A 160 -13.50 4.62 -1.60
CA LEU A 160 -14.43 3.90 -2.47
C LEU A 160 -15.71 4.67 -2.82
N ASN A 161 -15.79 5.96 -2.54
CA ASN A 161 -16.96 6.83 -2.46
C ASN A 161 -17.82 6.60 -1.20
N VAL A 162 -18.60 7.65 -0.86
CA VAL A 162 -19.42 7.68 0.36
C VAL A 162 -20.67 6.79 0.30
N ASP A 163 -21.02 6.31 -0.89
CA ASP A 163 -22.22 5.52 -1.17
C ASP A 163 -21.96 4.01 -1.25
N ARG A 164 -20.75 3.56 -0.90
CA ARG A 164 -20.33 2.15 -1.10
C ARG A 164 -19.64 1.57 0.10
N ILE A 165 -19.87 0.28 0.30
CA ILE A 165 -19.14 -0.58 1.22
C ILE A 165 -18.42 -1.64 0.38
N CYS A 166 -17.10 -1.71 0.49
CA CYS A 166 -16.31 -2.76 -0.14
C CYS A 166 -16.48 -4.06 0.64
N LEU A 167 -16.89 -5.11 -0.04
CA LEU A 167 -17.03 -6.45 0.54
C LEU A 167 -15.80 -7.35 0.27
N GLY A 168 -14.87 -6.87 -0.53
CA GLY A 168 -13.66 -7.58 -0.91
C GLY A 168 -12.99 -6.96 -2.13
N HIS A 169 -11.83 -7.45 -2.48
CA HIS A 169 -11.06 -7.00 -3.63
C HIS A 169 -10.38 -8.19 -4.32
N ARG A 170 -9.83 -7.95 -5.51
CA ARG A 170 -9.03 -8.94 -6.24
C ARG A 170 -7.82 -9.34 -5.41
N GLY A 171 -7.39 -10.60 -5.55
CA GLY A 171 -6.11 -11.03 -4.99
C GLY A 171 -4.95 -10.32 -5.69
N ALA A 172 -3.86 -10.11 -4.96
CA ALA A 172 -2.63 -9.55 -5.47
C ALA A 172 -1.49 -10.56 -5.33
N TRP A 173 -0.69 -10.67 -6.38
CA TRP A 173 0.52 -11.47 -6.36
C TRP A 173 1.63 -10.71 -7.09
N TRP A 174 2.65 -10.33 -6.34
CA TRP A 174 3.85 -9.72 -6.87
C TRP A 174 4.92 -10.77 -7.07
N SER A 175 5.55 -10.75 -8.20
CA SER A 175 6.61 -11.69 -8.54
C SER A 175 7.72 -11.02 -9.34
N GLN A 176 8.89 -11.63 -9.31
CA GLN A 176 10.04 -11.21 -10.10
C GLN A 176 10.41 -12.33 -11.06
N VAL A 177 10.64 -11.96 -12.30
CA VAL A 177 11.20 -12.83 -13.34
C VAL A 177 12.60 -12.37 -13.65
N GLU A 178 13.55 -13.29 -13.69
CA GLU A 178 14.93 -13.04 -14.07
C GLU A 178 15.27 -13.82 -15.32
N THR A 179 15.98 -13.16 -16.24
CA THR A 179 16.59 -13.80 -17.38
C THR A 179 18.11 -13.67 -17.26
N HIS A 180 18.78 -14.74 -17.58
CA HIS A 180 20.25 -14.85 -17.51
C HIS A 180 20.82 -15.04 -18.89
N GLY A 181 22.02 -14.51 -19.09
CA GLY A 181 22.75 -14.60 -20.32
C GLY A 181 24.24 -14.85 -20.09
N ARG A 182 25.06 -14.33 -20.97
CA ARG A 182 26.51 -14.42 -20.89
C ARG A 182 27.14 -13.13 -21.35
N ILE A 183 27.99 -12.53 -20.50
CA ILE A 183 28.71 -11.31 -20.82
C ILE A 183 29.68 -11.54 -21.97
N ALA A 184 29.83 -10.54 -22.84
CA ALA A 184 30.83 -10.43 -23.87
C ALA A 184 31.07 -8.97 -24.23
N HIS A 185 32.16 -8.67 -24.90
CA HIS A 185 32.40 -7.32 -25.40
C HIS A 185 31.34 -6.91 -26.43
N GLY A 186 30.79 -5.69 -26.35
CA GLY A 186 29.69 -5.23 -27.18
C GLY A 186 29.98 -5.21 -28.69
N SER A 187 31.25 -5.14 -29.11
CA SER A 187 31.64 -5.29 -30.50
C SER A 187 31.64 -6.73 -31.04
N MET A 188 31.53 -7.72 -30.13
CA MET A 188 31.52 -9.15 -30.44
C MET A 188 30.32 -9.86 -29.77
N PRO A 189 29.08 -9.39 -30.01
CA PRO A 189 27.89 -9.89 -29.30
C PRO A 189 27.61 -11.37 -29.58
N PHE A 190 28.13 -11.94 -30.66
CA PHE A 190 28.03 -13.35 -31.00
C PHE A 190 28.80 -14.28 -30.05
N LEU A 191 29.69 -13.75 -29.21
CA LEU A 191 30.37 -14.48 -28.13
C LEU A 191 29.60 -14.45 -26.83
N GLY A 192 28.59 -13.56 -26.70
CA GLY A 192 27.74 -13.40 -25.55
C GLY A 192 26.36 -14.03 -25.72
N ASP A 193 25.52 -13.77 -24.72
CA ASP A 193 24.09 -14.07 -24.76
C ASP A 193 23.36 -12.97 -23.97
N CYS A 194 22.43 -12.26 -24.62
CA CYS A 194 21.87 -11.02 -24.08
C CYS A 194 20.60 -11.28 -23.26
N ALA A 195 20.70 -11.15 -21.94
CA ALA A 195 19.56 -11.32 -21.03
C ALA A 195 18.41 -10.36 -21.31
N ILE A 196 18.69 -9.11 -21.75
CA ILE A 196 17.65 -8.15 -22.13
C ILE A 196 16.85 -8.64 -23.34
N ARG A 197 17.49 -9.30 -24.32
CA ARG A 197 16.78 -9.88 -25.47
C ARG A 197 15.89 -11.05 -25.03
N HIS A 198 16.32 -11.85 -24.06
CA HIS A 198 15.49 -12.90 -23.48
C HIS A 198 14.26 -12.32 -22.76
N MET A 199 14.44 -11.24 -22.00
CA MET A 199 13.33 -10.53 -21.36
C MET A 199 12.37 -9.93 -22.39
N GLY A 200 12.89 -9.37 -23.49
CA GLY A 200 12.06 -8.90 -24.62
C GLY A 200 11.21 -10.02 -25.24
N ALA A 201 11.81 -11.19 -25.48
CA ALA A 201 11.08 -12.36 -25.98
C ALA A 201 10.03 -12.87 -24.98
N PHE A 202 10.34 -12.86 -23.69
CA PHE A 202 9.38 -13.19 -22.62
C PHE A 202 8.21 -12.21 -22.62
N THR A 203 8.47 -10.90 -22.71
CA THR A 203 7.43 -9.87 -22.78
C THR A 203 6.52 -10.08 -23.98
N GLN A 204 7.09 -10.40 -25.16
CA GLN A 204 6.31 -10.72 -26.35
C GLN A 204 5.40 -11.95 -26.13
N LEU A 205 5.88 -12.98 -25.45
CA LEU A 205 5.05 -14.14 -25.11
C LEU A 205 3.89 -13.78 -24.16
N LEU A 206 4.08 -12.85 -23.23
CA LEU A 206 2.99 -12.36 -22.41
C LEU A 206 1.91 -11.69 -23.26
N GLU A 207 2.29 -10.83 -24.19
CA GLU A 207 1.36 -10.14 -25.11
C GLU A 207 0.61 -11.13 -26.01
N GLU A 208 1.31 -12.09 -26.59
CA GLU A 208 0.72 -13.03 -27.55
C GLU A 208 -0.13 -14.14 -26.91
N ARG A 209 0.22 -14.57 -25.71
CA ARG A 209 -0.38 -15.77 -25.11
C ARG A 209 -1.11 -15.52 -23.80
N LEU A 210 -0.58 -14.68 -22.91
CA LEU A 210 -1.15 -14.54 -21.57
C LEU A 210 -2.25 -13.47 -21.53
N TYR A 211 -2.00 -12.26 -22.02
CA TYR A 211 -3.00 -11.19 -21.97
C TYR A 211 -4.32 -11.57 -22.65
N PRO A 212 -4.34 -12.24 -23.82
CA PRO A 212 -5.61 -12.68 -24.42
C PRO A 212 -6.38 -13.70 -23.56
N GLU A 213 -5.69 -14.49 -22.74
CA GLU A 213 -6.34 -15.43 -21.81
C GLU A 213 -6.85 -14.70 -20.55
N LEU A 214 -6.12 -13.71 -20.06
CA LEU A 214 -6.56 -12.89 -18.93
C LEU A 214 -7.81 -12.08 -19.27
N ASP A 215 -7.89 -11.53 -20.49
CA ASP A 215 -9.03 -10.76 -20.96
C ASP A 215 -10.34 -11.56 -21.00
N LYS A 216 -10.25 -12.87 -21.16
CA LYS A 216 -11.41 -13.77 -21.12
C LYS A 216 -11.93 -14.02 -19.70
N LYS A 217 -11.09 -13.77 -18.69
CA LYS A 217 -11.43 -14.02 -17.28
C LYS A 217 -12.15 -12.80 -16.69
N GLN A 218 -13.39 -13.00 -16.30
CA GLN A 218 -14.22 -11.96 -15.68
C GLN A 218 -14.97 -12.52 -14.49
N THR A 219 -15.04 -11.72 -13.42
CA THR A 219 -15.88 -12.05 -12.27
C THR A 219 -17.34 -11.73 -12.52
N LYS A 220 -18.23 -12.52 -11.91
CA LYS A 220 -19.66 -12.24 -11.84
C LYS A 220 -20.02 -11.32 -10.67
N MET A 221 -19.06 -11.00 -9.81
CA MET A 221 -19.28 -10.12 -8.67
C MET A 221 -19.62 -8.70 -9.14
N PRO A 222 -20.43 -7.95 -8.37
CA PRO A 222 -20.72 -6.55 -8.65
C PRO A 222 -19.48 -5.71 -8.35
N VAL A 223 -18.67 -5.41 -9.35
CA VAL A 223 -17.39 -4.70 -9.23
C VAL A 223 -17.47 -3.33 -9.90
N VAL A 224 -16.87 -2.34 -9.27
CA VAL A 224 -16.73 -0.98 -9.79
C VAL A 224 -15.28 -0.53 -9.57
N PRO A 225 -14.65 0.10 -10.55
CA PRO A 225 -15.11 0.34 -11.93
C PRO A 225 -15.20 -0.96 -12.75
N GLU A 226 -15.90 -0.91 -13.87
CA GLU A 226 -16.15 -2.08 -14.75
C GLU A 226 -14.84 -2.78 -15.19
N GLY A 227 -13.77 -2.03 -15.44
CA GLY A 227 -12.46 -2.60 -15.79
C GLY A 227 -11.89 -3.52 -14.69
N ALA A 228 -12.27 -3.35 -13.44
CA ALA A 228 -11.83 -4.18 -12.32
C ALA A 228 -12.51 -5.57 -12.28
N LYS A 229 -13.49 -5.83 -13.13
CA LYS A 229 -14.07 -7.16 -13.32
C LYS A 229 -13.10 -8.15 -13.99
N ARG A 230 -12.02 -7.67 -14.57
CA ARG A 230 -11.05 -8.49 -15.30
C ARG A 230 -9.85 -8.85 -14.46
N SER A 231 -9.30 -9.99 -14.78
CA SER A 231 -7.99 -10.41 -14.34
C SER A 231 -6.91 -9.57 -15.02
N THR A 232 -5.87 -9.14 -14.31
CA THR A 232 -4.85 -8.27 -14.90
C THR A 232 -3.44 -8.69 -14.50
N LEU A 233 -2.48 -8.40 -15.38
CA LEU A 233 -1.04 -8.45 -15.10
C LEU A 233 -0.43 -7.11 -15.53
N ASN A 234 0.24 -6.43 -14.61
CA ASN A 234 0.99 -5.22 -14.89
C ASN A 234 2.49 -5.51 -14.88
N LEU A 235 3.21 -4.99 -15.86
CA LEU A 235 4.67 -4.98 -15.87
C LEU A 235 5.11 -3.71 -15.13
N GLN A 236 5.51 -3.87 -13.87
CA GLN A 236 5.74 -2.76 -12.95
C GLN A 236 7.11 -2.10 -13.15
N ALA A 237 8.13 -2.92 -13.38
CA ALA A 237 9.50 -2.46 -13.62
C ALA A 237 10.28 -3.46 -14.47
N VAL A 238 11.21 -2.97 -15.27
CA VAL A 238 12.21 -3.77 -15.99
C VAL A 238 13.57 -3.11 -15.81
N HIS A 239 14.56 -3.89 -15.44
CA HIS A 239 15.94 -3.43 -15.31
C HIS A 239 16.91 -4.49 -15.85
N GLY A 240 17.92 -4.08 -16.63
CA GLY A 240 18.96 -4.97 -17.14
C GLY A 240 20.15 -4.19 -17.66
N GLY A 241 21.32 -4.79 -17.62
CA GLY A 241 22.59 -4.16 -17.92
C GLY A 241 23.26 -3.57 -16.68
N GLU A 242 23.63 -2.29 -16.74
CA GLU A 242 24.26 -1.61 -15.61
C GLU A 242 23.35 -1.50 -14.40
N GLU A 243 23.92 -1.35 -13.21
CA GLU A 243 23.16 -1.15 -11.98
C GLU A 243 22.27 0.10 -12.08
N GLU A 244 21.09 0.06 -11.47
CA GLU A 244 20.11 1.14 -11.52
C GLU A 244 20.62 2.47 -10.98
N SER A 245 21.60 2.43 -10.05
CA SER A 245 22.27 3.58 -9.47
C SER A 245 23.44 4.12 -10.30
N TYR A 246 23.79 3.45 -11.42
CA TYR A 246 24.92 3.84 -12.25
C TYR A 246 24.61 5.11 -13.04
N ASP A 247 25.43 6.14 -12.89
CA ASP A 247 25.29 7.46 -13.52
C ASP A 247 26.41 7.80 -14.53
N GLY A 248 27.31 6.84 -14.78
CA GLY A 248 28.43 6.99 -15.71
C GLY A 248 28.10 6.59 -17.15
N LEU A 249 29.14 6.50 -17.99
CA LEU A 249 29.01 5.94 -19.33
C LEU A 249 28.82 4.42 -19.26
N PRO A 250 27.85 3.86 -20.00
CA PRO A 250 27.57 2.44 -19.95
C PRO A 250 28.77 1.61 -20.44
N SER A 251 28.99 0.48 -19.78
CA SER A 251 29.99 -0.49 -20.20
C SER A 251 29.60 -1.08 -21.56
N PRO A 252 30.52 -1.18 -22.54
CA PRO A 252 30.24 -1.74 -23.86
C PRO A 252 30.19 -3.28 -23.83
N CYS A 253 29.32 -3.82 -22.98
CA CYS A 253 29.18 -5.26 -22.77
C CYS A 253 27.79 -5.75 -23.14
N VAL A 254 27.70 -7.02 -23.53
CA VAL A 254 26.43 -7.75 -23.67
C VAL A 254 25.90 -8.00 -22.25
N PRO A 255 24.66 -7.56 -21.89
CA PRO A 255 24.11 -7.78 -20.57
C PRO A 255 23.86 -9.27 -20.27
N ASP A 256 24.29 -9.74 -19.11
CA ASP A 256 24.13 -11.13 -18.67
C ASP A 256 22.99 -11.34 -17.67
N SER A 257 22.34 -10.26 -17.23
CA SER A 257 21.15 -10.32 -16.38
C SER A 257 20.10 -9.28 -16.77
N CYS A 258 18.83 -9.63 -16.58
CA CYS A 258 17.71 -8.70 -16.65
C CYS A 258 16.59 -9.20 -15.74
N ARG A 259 15.99 -8.29 -14.98
CA ARG A 259 14.86 -8.57 -14.08
C ARG A 259 13.63 -7.78 -14.46
N MET A 260 12.47 -8.36 -14.23
CA MET A 260 11.16 -7.72 -14.39
C MET A 260 10.31 -7.97 -13.16
N VAL A 261 9.64 -6.94 -12.66
CA VAL A 261 8.67 -7.05 -11.56
C VAL A 261 7.26 -7.05 -12.13
N LEU A 262 6.46 -8.02 -11.71
CA LEU A 262 5.10 -8.26 -12.14
C LEU A 262 4.12 -8.01 -11.00
N ASP A 263 3.02 -7.31 -11.27
CA ASP A 263 1.87 -7.17 -10.38
C ASP A 263 0.66 -7.87 -11.03
N ARG A 264 0.33 -9.05 -10.49
CA ARG A 264 -0.80 -9.87 -10.90
C ARG A 264 -1.99 -9.60 -10.00
N ARG A 265 -3.14 -9.20 -10.59
CA ARG A 265 -4.41 -9.11 -9.87
C ARG A 265 -5.34 -10.22 -10.38
N PHE A 266 -5.67 -11.16 -9.51
CA PHE A 266 -6.47 -12.33 -9.86
C PHE A 266 -7.86 -12.26 -9.23
N LEU A 267 -8.83 -12.90 -9.89
CA LEU A 267 -10.22 -12.94 -9.48
C LEU A 267 -10.45 -14.04 -8.44
N ILE A 268 -11.54 -13.95 -7.68
CA ILE A 268 -11.91 -14.98 -6.72
C ILE A 268 -12.13 -16.35 -7.39
N GLU A 269 -12.58 -16.34 -8.64
CA GLU A 269 -12.79 -17.56 -9.42
C GLU A 269 -11.49 -18.23 -9.89
N GLU A 270 -10.34 -17.59 -9.64
CA GLU A 270 -9.01 -18.11 -9.98
C GLU A 270 -8.24 -18.64 -8.76
N SER A 271 -8.81 -18.47 -7.56
CA SER A 271 -8.19 -18.90 -6.29
C SER A 271 -8.46 -20.37 -5.95
#